data_464b5f758b57972cdfdd6b123468e1f2
#
_entry.id   464b5f758b57972cdfdd6b123468e1f2
#
_cell.length_a   1.000
_cell.length_b   1.000
_cell.length_c   1.000
_cell.angle_alpha   90.00
_cell.angle_beta   90.00
_cell.angle_gamma   90.00
#
_symmetry.space_group_name_H-M   'P 1'
#
loop_
_entity.id
_entity.type
_entity.pdbx_description
1 polymer ?
#
loop_
_entity_poly.entity_id
_entity_poly.type
_entity_poly.pdbx_seq_one_letter_code
_entity_poly.pdbx_strand_id
1 'polypeptide(L)'
;MRAGTTITWEDFLASGEDGQRWEWVDGEVEFMSPVNLRHENFLVLLIACLAQFCRAHPEWMAFASNGVFTMASGNWRMPDASLVRSVRFPEKKIPVRADFAPDVAFEILSPSDSPSQIQRKRLDYQQSEVIQVWFDLEKRLVEVIYPDRPLQYYREDDTLTIDAVPGLSIDLKDLFSI
;
A
#
# COMPACT_ATOMS: atom_id res chain seq x y z
N MET A 1 -20.06 -19.11 16.74
CA MET A 1 -19.62 -19.03 15.34
C MET A 1 -20.68 -18.25 14.57
N ARG A 2 -20.46 -16.99 14.24
CA ARG A 2 -21.34 -16.28 13.29
C ARG A 2 -20.94 -16.76 11.89
N ALA A 3 -21.89 -17.28 11.10
CA ALA A 3 -21.68 -17.59 9.72
C ALA A 3 -21.23 -16.31 9.02
N GLY A 4 -20.03 -16.29 8.46
CA GLY A 4 -19.50 -15.15 7.74
C GLY A 4 -20.42 -14.87 6.54
N THR A 5 -21.02 -13.72 6.51
CA THR A 5 -21.78 -13.24 5.36
C THR A 5 -20.73 -12.96 4.27
N THR A 6 -20.73 -13.74 3.20
CA THR A 6 -19.91 -13.44 2.03
C THR A 6 -20.44 -12.13 1.46
N ILE A 7 -19.70 -11.04 1.64
CA ILE A 7 -20.03 -9.74 1.04
C ILE A 7 -19.55 -9.76 -0.41
N THR A 8 -20.40 -9.37 -1.34
CA THR A 8 -20.04 -9.18 -2.73
C THR A 8 -19.35 -7.81 -2.92
N TRP A 9 -18.74 -7.59 -4.08
CA TRP A 9 -18.18 -6.27 -4.42
C TRP A 9 -19.26 -5.17 -4.41
N GLU A 10 -20.46 -5.48 -4.84
CA GLU A 10 -21.62 -4.58 -4.82
C GLU A 10 -22.04 -4.26 -3.37
N ASP A 11 -22.07 -5.25 -2.49
CA ASP A 11 -22.30 -5.04 -1.05
C ASP A 11 -21.19 -4.19 -0.44
N PHE A 12 -19.93 -4.42 -0.90
CA PHE A 12 -18.78 -3.63 -0.49
C PHE A 12 -18.95 -2.15 -0.88
N LEU A 13 -19.32 -1.85 -2.10
CA LEU A 13 -19.55 -0.49 -2.56
C LEU A 13 -20.75 0.17 -1.85
N ALA A 14 -21.83 -0.59 -1.62
CA ALA A 14 -23.04 -0.09 -0.97
C ALA A 14 -22.84 0.24 0.52
N SER A 15 -21.95 -0.48 1.22
CA SER A 15 -21.65 -0.23 2.63
C SER A 15 -20.67 0.92 2.86
N GLY A 16 -19.95 1.35 1.83
CA GLY A 16 -19.04 2.50 1.86
C GLY A 16 -19.71 3.87 1.82
N GLU A 17 -21.03 3.95 1.93
CA GLU A 17 -21.76 5.22 1.90
C GLU A 17 -21.38 6.18 3.05
N ASP A 18 -20.74 5.70 4.12
CA ASP A 18 -20.34 6.51 5.27
C ASP A 18 -18.94 7.14 5.15
N GLY A 19 -18.26 6.98 4.01
CA GLY A 19 -16.90 7.54 3.81
C GLY A 19 -15.81 6.86 4.66
N GLN A 20 -16.11 5.76 5.34
CA GLN A 20 -15.13 4.99 6.07
C GLN A 20 -14.30 4.12 5.13
N ARG A 21 -12.98 4.10 5.33
CA ARG A 21 -12.07 3.18 4.64
C ARG A 21 -12.12 1.80 5.32
N TRP A 22 -12.13 0.73 4.54
CA TRP A 22 -12.14 -0.62 5.06
C TRP A 22 -11.57 -1.64 4.06
N GLU A 23 -11.07 -2.73 4.59
CA GLU A 23 -10.51 -3.83 3.83
C GLU A 23 -11.37 -5.08 3.99
N TRP A 24 -11.31 -5.99 3.03
CA TRP A 24 -11.95 -7.29 3.13
C TRP A 24 -10.91 -8.35 3.43
N VAL A 25 -10.99 -8.96 4.61
CA VAL A 25 -9.96 -9.85 5.13
C VAL A 25 -10.59 -11.10 5.72
N ASP A 26 -10.21 -12.27 5.23
CA ASP A 26 -10.64 -13.58 5.72
C ASP A 26 -12.17 -13.73 5.83
N GLY A 27 -12.90 -13.08 4.90
CA GLY A 27 -14.36 -13.13 4.87
C GLY A 27 -15.05 -12.08 5.74
N GLU A 28 -14.33 -11.14 6.33
CA GLU A 28 -14.84 -10.07 7.19
C GLU A 28 -14.40 -8.68 6.72
N VAL A 29 -15.20 -7.67 7.08
CA VAL A 29 -14.85 -6.26 6.88
C VAL A 29 -13.99 -5.80 8.05
N GLU A 30 -12.78 -5.32 7.74
CA GLU A 30 -11.92 -4.63 8.70
C GLU A 30 -11.97 -3.12 8.44
N PHE A 31 -12.54 -2.38 9.40
CA PHE A 31 -12.57 -0.92 9.32
C PHE A 31 -11.17 -0.36 9.61
N MET A 32 -10.73 0.57 8.76
CA MET A 32 -9.48 1.28 8.96
C MET A 32 -9.70 2.44 9.94
N SER A 33 -8.80 2.57 10.91
CA SER A 33 -8.83 3.69 11.84
C SER A 33 -8.55 5.01 11.13
N PRO A 34 -9.15 6.12 11.58
CA PRO A 34 -8.73 7.43 11.13
C PRO A 34 -7.24 7.64 11.40
N VAL A 35 -6.52 8.15 10.42
CA VAL A 35 -5.10 8.48 10.55
C VAL A 35 -4.91 9.92 11.03
N ASN A 36 -3.77 10.20 11.66
CA ASN A 36 -3.46 11.56 12.12
C ASN A 36 -2.90 12.43 10.99
N LEU A 37 -2.88 13.76 11.21
CA LEU A 37 -2.42 14.73 10.20
C LEU A 37 -0.96 14.53 9.79
N ARG A 38 -0.11 13.98 10.66
CA ARG A 38 1.29 13.69 10.34
C ARG A 38 1.39 12.57 9.31
N HIS A 39 0.59 11.51 9.47
CA HIS A 39 0.48 10.43 8.49
C HIS A 39 0.00 10.96 7.13
N GLU A 40 -1.07 11.77 7.12
CA GLU A 40 -1.63 12.35 5.89
C GLU A 40 -0.61 13.25 5.19
N ASN A 41 0.12 14.11 5.93
CA ASN A 41 1.13 14.98 5.35
C ASN A 41 2.30 14.18 4.74
N PHE A 42 2.75 13.14 5.44
CA PHE A 42 3.77 12.22 4.92
C PHE A 42 3.29 11.52 3.64
N LEU A 43 2.06 11.05 3.63
CA LEU A 43 1.45 10.41 2.46
C LEU A 43 1.42 11.35 1.25
N VAL A 44 1.05 12.61 1.44
CA VAL A 44 1.05 13.62 0.37
C VAL A 44 2.44 13.78 -0.25
N LEU A 45 3.49 13.85 0.57
CA LEU A 45 4.87 13.96 0.09
C LEU A 45 5.32 12.69 -0.63
N LEU A 46 5.01 11.52 -0.09
CA LEU A 46 5.29 10.24 -0.73
C LEU A 46 4.63 10.13 -2.10
N ILE A 47 3.33 10.46 -2.18
CA ILE A 47 2.59 10.44 -3.46
C ILE A 47 3.19 11.43 -4.46
N ALA A 48 3.65 12.60 -4.02
CA ALA A 48 4.32 13.57 -4.89
C ALA A 48 5.61 12.99 -5.50
N CYS A 49 6.43 12.30 -4.70
CA CYS A 49 7.64 11.61 -5.16
C CYS A 49 7.29 10.51 -6.19
N LEU A 50 6.31 9.66 -5.87
CA LEU A 50 5.87 8.58 -6.76
C LEU A 50 5.26 9.13 -8.07
N ALA A 51 4.47 10.20 -8.00
CA ALA A 51 3.89 10.84 -9.17
C ALA A 51 4.97 11.48 -10.08
N GLN A 52 5.99 12.09 -9.48
CA GLN A 52 7.13 12.62 -10.23
C GLN A 52 7.90 11.50 -10.92
N PHE A 53 8.18 10.41 -10.21
CA PHE A 53 8.82 9.22 -10.78
C PHE A 53 8.01 8.67 -11.97
N CYS A 54 6.70 8.45 -11.83
CA CYS A 54 5.86 7.90 -12.90
C CYS A 54 5.76 8.81 -14.13
N ARG A 55 5.93 10.13 -13.99
CA ARG A 55 6.01 11.04 -15.16
C ARG A 55 7.25 10.79 -16.01
N ALA A 56 8.36 10.43 -15.38
CA ALA A 56 9.62 10.09 -16.06
C ALA A 56 9.65 8.62 -16.52
N HIS A 57 8.84 7.77 -15.90
CA HIS A 57 8.80 6.31 -16.09
C HIS A 57 7.36 5.85 -16.40
N PRO A 58 6.86 6.06 -17.64
CA PRO A 58 5.47 5.77 -18.01
C PRO A 58 5.11 4.29 -17.98
N GLU A 59 6.07 3.41 -17.80
CA GLU A 59 5.89 1.98 -17.53
C GLU A 59 5.36 1.70 -16.12
N TRP A 60 5.29 2.72 -15.24
CA TRP A 60 4.76 2.63 -13.89
C TRP A 60 3.57 3.56 -13.70
N MET A 61 2.66 3.13 -12.82
CA MET A 61 1.51 3.91 -12.37
C MET A 61 1.47 3.92 -10.85
N ALA A 62 1.25 5.10 -10.26
CA ALA A 62 1.09 5.27 -8.82
C ALA A 62 -0.39 5.39 -8.46
N PHE A 63 -0.78 4.75 -7.37
CA PHE A 63 -2.12 4.85 -6.79
C PHE A 63 -2.01 5.26 -5.31
N ALA A 64 -2.94 6.10 -4.88
CA ALA A 64 -3.07 6.54 -3.50
C ALA A 64 -4.00 5.60 -2.70
N SER A 65 -4.19 5.92 -1.46
CA SER A 65 -4.77 5.11 -0.38
C SER A 65 -6.15 4.47 -0.60
N ASN A 66 -6.86 4.81 -1.65
CA ASN A 66 -8.18 4.23 -1.95
C ASN A 66 -8.15 3.21 -3.10
N GLY A 67 -6.96 2.86 -3.59
CA GLY A 67 -6.80 1.81 -4.60
C GLY A 67 -7.02 0.43 -3.98
N VAL A 68 -8.03 -0.30 -4.44
CA VAL A 68 -8.35 -1.65 -3.95
C VAL A 68 -7.68 -2.70 -4.82
N PHE A 69 -6.93 -3.59 -4.19
CA PHE A 69 -6.20 -4.67 -4.83
C PHE A 69 -6.60 -6.02 -4.25
N THR A 70 -6.71 -7.03 -5.11
CA THR A 70 -7.00 -8.41 -4.68
C THR A 70 -5.70 -9.16 -4.46
N MET A 71 -5.53 -9.69 -3.25
CA MET A 71 -4.37 -10.50 -2.87
C MET A 71 -4.52 -11.97 -3.31
N ALA A 72 -3.43 -12.71 -3.35
CA ALA A 72 -3.45 -14.15 -3.66
C ALA A 72 -4.32 -14.96 -2.69
N SER A 73 -4.47 -14.50 -1.45
CA SER A 73 -5.39 -15.06 -0.44
C SER A 73 -6.87 -14.86 -0.77
N GLY A 74 -7.20 -13.99 -1.72
CA GLY A 74 -8.55 -13.50 -1.99
C GLY A 74 -8.94 -12.27 -1.16
N ASN A 75 -8.11 -11.85 -0.21
CA ASN A 75 -8.32 -10.65 0.57
C ASN A 75 -8.20 -9.38 -0.30
N TRP A 76 -8.92 -8.33 0.07
CA TRP A 76 -8.80 -7.02 -0.56
C TRP A 76 -8.06 -6.07 0.36
N ARG A 77 -6.97 -5.51 -0.16
CA ARG A 77 -6.13 -4.57 0.58
C ARG A 77 -6.09 -3.21 -0.11
N MET A 78 -6.00 -2.17 0.69
CA MET A 78 -5.86 -0.78 0.26
C MET A 78 -4.58 -0.19 0.89
N PRO A 79 -3.42 -0.36 0.25
CA PRO A 79 -2.17 0.24 0.73
C PRO A 79 -2.27 1.77 0.73
N ASP A 80 -1.50 2.44 1.58
CA ASP A 80 -1.46 3.91 1.63
C ASP A 80 -0.99 4.50 0.30
N ALA A 81 -0.02 3.85 -0.35
CA ALA A 81 0.33 4.10 -1.74
C ALA A 81 0.77 2.82 -2.43
N SER A 82 0.72 2.78 -3.74
CA SER A 82 1.23 1.64 -4.50
C SER A 82 1.81 2.03 -5.85
N LEU A 83 2.71 1.19 -6.36
CA LEU A 83 3.18 1.22 -7.74
C LEU A 83 2.74 -0.06 -8.46
N VAL A 84 2.29 0.11 -9.68
CA VAL A 84 1.85 -0.98 -10.56
C VAL A 84 2.45 -0.76 -11.95
N ARG A 85 2.95 -1.82 -12.57
CA ARG A 85 3.41 -1.75 -13.97
C ARG A 85 2.23 -1.45 -14.88
N SER A 86 2.37 -0.44 -15.73
CA SER A 86 1.30 0.02 -16.64
C SER A 86 0.82 -1.08 -17.61
N VAL A 87 1.69 -2.05 -17.93
CA VAL A 87 1.33 -3.22 -18.76
C VAL A 87 0.22 -4.07 -18.16
N ARG A 88 0.01 -4.00 -16.85
CA ARG A 88 -1.09 -4.72 -16.16
C ARG A 88 -2.47 -4.08 -16.41
N PHE A 89 -2.51 -2.90 -17.04
CA PHE A 89 -3.73 -2.21 -17.45
C PHE A 89 -3.81 -2.13 -18.99
N PRO A 90 -4.27 -3.19 -19.68
CA PRO A 90 -4.37 -3.21 -21.14
C PRO A 90 -5.19 -2.01 -21.62
N GLU A 91 -4.74 -1.37 -22.70
CA GLU A 91 -5.38 -0.18 -23.27
C GLU A 91 -5.54 0.98 -22.26
N LYS A 92 -4.74 0.99 -21.17
CA LYS A 92 -4.84 1.94 -20.05
C LYS A 92 -6.23 1.97 -19.38
N LYS A 93 -6.97 0.89 -19.46
CA LYS A 93 -8.26 0.73 -18.76
C LYS A 93 -8.00 0.39 -17.30
N ILE A 94 -8.18 1.36 -16.41
CA ILE A 94 -8.07 1.18 -14.96
C ILE A 94 -9.43 0.72 -14.44
N PRO A 95 -9.53 -0.48 -13.84
CA PRO A 95 -10.78 -0.97 -13.26
C PRO A 95 -11.08 -0.23 -11.95
N VAL A 96 -12.31 -0.35 -11.45
CA VAL A 96 -12.70 0.17 -10.12
C VAL A 96 -11.93 -0.55 -9.00
N ARG A 97 -11.65 -1.83 -9.19
CA ARG A 97 -10.83 -2.67 -8.32
C ARG A 97 -9.89 -3.51 -9.17
N ALA A 98 -8.64 -3.61 -8.78
CA ALA A 98 -7.70 -4.54 -9.40
C ALA A 98 -7.98 -5.99 -8.93
N ASP A 99 -8.05 -6.92 -9.86
CA ASP A 99 -8.15 -8.36 -9.59
C ASP A 99 -6.78 -9.01 -9.34
N PHE A 100 -5.79 -8.19 -9.04
CA PHE A 100 -4.41 -8.54 -8.77
C PHE A 100 -3.81 -7.67 -7.67
N ALA A 101 -2.72 -8.12 -7.05
CA ALA A 101 -1.94 -7.35 -6.08
C ALA A 101 -1.01 -6.33 -6.77
N PRO A 102 -0.64 -5.19 -6.14
CA PRO A 102 0.29 -4.23 -6.71
C PRO A 102 1.71 -4.83 -6.81
N ASP A 103 2.57 -4.25 -7.65
CA ASP A 103 3.98 -4.66 -7.70
C ASP A 103 4.75 -4.17 -6.45
N VAL A 104 4.42 -2.96 -5.96
CA VAL A 104 4.95 -2.41 -4.70
C VAL A 104 3.81 -1.81 -3.88
N ALA A 105 3.75 -2.15 -2.60
CA ALA A 105 2.86 -1.54 -1.61
C ALA A 105 3.67 -0.70 -0.62
N PHE A 106 3.22 0.53 -0.37
CA PHE A 106 3.78 1.44 0.62
C PHE A 106 2.78 1.60 1.75
N GLU A 107 3.24 1.38 2.98
CA GLU A 107 2.45 1.47 4.20
C GLU A 107 3.11 2.41 5.19
N ILE A 108 2.34 3.26 5.82
CA ILE A 108 2.80 4.20 6.84
C ILE A 108 2.22 3.75 8.16
N LEU A 109 3.07 3.27 9.07
CA LEU A 109 2.63 2.75 10.36
C LEU A 109 1.96 3.84 11.20
N SER A 110 0.78 3.52 11.73
CA SER A 110 0.04 4.37 12.66
C SER A 110 0.12 3.80 14.07
N PRO A 111 0.16 4.65 15.12
CA PRO A 111 0.06 4.19 16.51
C PRO A 111 -1.22 3.41 16.83
N SER A 112 -2.26 3.54 16.00
CA SER A 112 -3.52 2.79 16.12
C SER A 112 -3.47 1.39 15.51
N ASP A 113 -2.44 1.05 14.73
CA ASP A 113 -2.33 -0.24 14.09
C ASP A 113 -2.01 -1.34 15.09
N SER A 114 -2.79 -2.40 15.12
CA SER A 114 -2.47 -3.54 15.96
C SER A 114 -1.37 -4.40 15.33
N PRO A 115 -0.46 -4.98 16.13
CA PRO A 115 0.57 -5.87 15.60
C PRO A 115 0.01 -7.04 14.79
N SER A 116 -1.16 -7.54 15.16
CA SER A 116 -1.82 -8.64 14.44
C SER A 116 -2.34 -8.22 13.06
N GLN A 117 -2.85 -7.00 12.91
CA GLN A 117 -3.29 -6.44 11.62
C GLN A 117 -2.09 -6.23 10.69
N ILE A 118 -1.00 -5.61 11.21
CA ILE A 118 0.25 -5.43 10.47
C ILE A 118 0.77 -6.80 9.98
N GLN A 119 0.81 -7.79 10.87
CA GLN A 119 1.32 -9.13 10.50
C GLN A 119 0.46 -9.81 9.43
N ARG A 120 -0.87 -9.73 9.52
CA ARG A 120 -1.76 -10.29 8.48
C ARG A 120 -1.56 -9.58 7.15
N LYS A 121 -1.44 -8.25 7.15
CA LYS A 121 -1.20 -7.46 5.94
C LYS A 121 0.14 -7.82 5.29
N ARG A 122 1.20 -7.98 6.09
CA ARG A 122 2.51 -8.45 5.63
C ARG A 122 2.44 -9.83 4.98
N LEU A 123 1.68 -10.75 5.57
CA LEU A 123 1.49 -12.11 5.01
C LEU A 123 0.74 -12.09 3.68
N ASP A 124 -0.33 -11.29 3.56
CA ASP A 124 -1.07 -11.14 2.31
C ASP A 124 -0.17 -10.61 1.19
N TYR A 125 0.64 -9.59 1.48
CA TYR A 125 1.60 -9.04 0.51
C TYR A 125 2.69 -10.06 0.16
N GLN A 126 3.22 -10.78 1.14
CA GLN A 126 4.24 -11.80 0.90
C GLN A 126 3.73 -12.94 0.02
N GLN A 127 2.53 -13.46 0.30
CA GLN A 127 1.89 -14.51 -0.50
C GLN A 127 1.53 -14.04 -1.91
N SER A 128 1.37 -12.74 -2.10
CA SER A 128 1.07 -12.11 -3.38
C SER A 128 2.32 -11.62 -4.13
N GLU A 129 3.52 -11.96 -3.63
CA GLU A 129 4.83 -11.55 -4.20
C GLU A 129 5.00 -10.02 -4.31
N VAL A 130 4.33 -9.26 -3.45
CA VAL A 130 4.40 -7.79 -3.42
C VAL A 130 5.67 -7.35 -2.69
N ILE A 131 6.40 -6.40 -3.26
CA ILE A 131 7.46 -5.68 -2.55
C ILE A 131 6.80 -4.71 -1.58
N GLN A 132 7.15 -4.81 -0.30
CA GLN A 132 6.53 -4.02 0.76
C GLN A 132 7.50 -2.96 1.25
N VAL A 133 7.03 -1.74 1.39
CA VAL A 133 7.78 -0.62 1.95
C VAL A 133 7.00 -0.08 3.15
N TRP A 134 7.56 -0.22 4.34
CA TRP A 134 6.91 0.16 5.59
C TRP A 134 7.64 1.33 6.23
N PHE A 135 6.95 2.46 6.44
CA PHE A 135 7.48 3.65 7.07
C PHE A 135 7.07 3.73 8.54
N ASP A 136 8.05 3.73 9.44
CA ASP A 136 7.87 4.04 10.86
C ASP A 136 8.26 5.50 11.10
N LEU A 137 7.26 6.38 11.20
CA LEU A 137 7.48 7.82 11.34
C LEU A 137 8.09 8.19 12.71
N GLU A 138 7.85 7.38 13.74
CA GLU A 138 8.36 7.59 15.08
C GLU A 138 9.87 7.29 15.16
N LYS A 139 10.27 6.18 14.55
CA LYS A 139 11.67 5.73 14.52
C LYS A 139 12.46 6.30 13.36
N ARG A 140 11.79 7.00 12.42
CA ARG A 140 12.37 7.46 11.15
C ARG A 140 13.11 6.33 10.44
N LEU A 141 12.40 5.22 10.28
CA LEU A 141 12.92 3.97 9.73
C LEU A 141 12.02 3.50 8.60
N VAL A 142 12.65 2.97 7.56
CA VAL A 142 11.95 2.31 6.46
C VAL A 142 12.38 0.86 6.38
N GLU A 143 11.43 -0.05 6.30
CA GLU A 143 11.65 -1.47 6.03
C GLU A 143 11.22 -1.78 4.61
N VAL A 144 12.11 -2.38 3.81
CA VAL A 144 11.77 -2.91 2.49
C VAL A 144 11.82 -4.42 2.54
N ILE A 145 10.67 -5.07 2.37
CA ILE A 145 10.52 -6.52 2.41
C ILE A 145 10.32 -6.99 0.97
N TYR A 146 11.24 -7.79 0.49
CA TYR A 146 11.17 -8.45 -0.81
C TYR A 146 10.66 -9.87 -0.65
N PRO A 147 9.95 -10.42 -1.65
CA PRO A 147 9.49 -11.82 -1.61
C PRO A 147 10.63 -12.84 -1.59
N ASP A 148 11.78 -12.50 -2.20
CA ASP A 148 12.84 -13.43 -2.60
C ASP A 148 14.21 -13.18 -1.94
N ARG A 149 14.30 -12.17 -1.07
CA ARG A 149 15.59 -11.77 -0.49
C ARG A 149 15.44 -11.21 0.93
N PRO A 150 16.54 -11.05 1.69
CA PRO A 150 16.49 -10.47 3.03
C PRO A 150 15.90 -9.06 3.06
N LEU A 151 15.22 -8.75 4.15
CA LEU A 151 14.72 -7.44 4.51
C LEU A 151 15.85 -6.41 4.52
N GLN A 152 15.58 -5.23 3.96
CA GLN A 152 16.47 -4.07 3.97
C GLN A 152 15.92 -2.98 4.86
N TYR A 153 16.82 -2.24 5.53
CA TYR A 153 16.48 -1.08 6.35
C TYR A 153 17.12 0.18 5.79
N TYR A 154 16.35 1.28 5.85
CA TYR A 154 16.82 2.61 5.51
C TYR A 154 16.47 3.57 6.65
N ARG A 155 17.36 4.51 6.91
CA ARG A 155 17.18 5.58 7.90
C ARG A 155 16.92 6.91 7.23
N GLU A 156 16.59 7.94 8.01
CA GLU A 156 16.25 9.25 7.48
C GLU A 156 17.34 9.92 6.61
N ASP A 157 18.61 9.61 6.83
CA ASP A 157 19.72 10.17 6.04
C ASP A 157 20.04 9.33 4.78
N ASP A 158 19.30 8.24 4.54
CA ASP A 158 19.50 7.37 3.39
C ASP A 158 18.61 7.81 2.20
N THR A 159 18.97 7.32 1.02
CA THR A 159 18.10 7.38 -0.15
C THR A 159 17.44 6.03 -0.36
N LEU A 160 16.11 6.00 -0.31
CA LEU A 160 15.35 4.79 -0.59
C LEU A 160 15.38 4.47 -2.09
N THR A 161 15.85 3.27 -2.41
CA THR A 161 15.81 2.70 -3.76
C THR A 161 15.21 1.31 -3.72
N ILE A 162 14.57 0.89 -4.81
CA ILE A 162 13.98 -0.45 -4.96
C ILE A 162 14.52 -1.04 -6.26
N ASP A 163 15.35 -2.09 -6.18
CA ASP A 163 16.02 -2.68 -7.35
C ASP A 163 15.05 -3.07 -8.47
N ALA A 164 13.85 -3.56 -8.09
CA ALA A 164 12.80 -3.95 -9.03
C ALA A 164 12.08 -2.75 -9.70
N VAL A 165 12.37 -1.52 -9.24
CA VAL A 165 11.81 -0.26 -9.75
C VAL A 165 12.97 0.66 -10.14
N PRO A 166 13.65 0.38 -11.26
CA PRO A 166 14.82 1.15 -11.68
C PRO A 166 14.49 2.64 -11.84
N GLY A 167 15.35 3.50 -11.28
CA GLY A 167 15.17 4.95 -11.32
C GLY A 167 14.33 5.53 -10.20
N LEU A 168 13.65 4.71 -9.38
CA LEU A 168 13.02 5.19 -8.16
C LEU A 168 14.11 5.55 -7.14
N SER A 169 14.10 6.81 -6.72
CA SER A 169 15.02 7.36 -5.74
C SER A 169 14.29 8.39 -4.89
N ILE A 170 14.14 8.11 -3.60
CA ILE A 170 13.43 8.98 -2.65
C ILE A 170 14.42 9.40 -1.55
N ASP A 171 14.68 10.69 -1.46
CA ASP A 171 15.44 11.26 -0.34
C ASP A 171 14.58 11.16 0.92
N LEU A 172 15.00 10.33 1.87
CA LEU A 172 14.23 10.11 3.10
C LEU A 172 14.34 11.29 4.07
N LYS A 173 15.41 12.08 3.99
CA LYS A 173 15.55 13.28 4.81
C LYS A 173 14.50 14.32 4.47
N ASP A 174 14.27 14.54 3.18
CA ASP A 174 13.21 15.43 2.72
C ASP A 174 11.82 14.90 3.09
N LEU A 175 11.62 13.57 2.93
CA LEU A 175 10.35 12.93 3.22
C LEU A 175 10.00 12.95 4.72
N PHE A 176 11.00 12.78 5.62
CA PHE A 176 10.81 12.81 7.07
C PHE A 176 10.88 14.23 7.67
N SER A 177 11.07 15.27 6.88
CA SER A 177 11.21 16.68 7.36
C SER A 177 9.90 17.33 7.82
N ILE A 178 8.88 16.53 8.17
CA ILE A 178 7.53 16.93 8.58
C ILE A 178 7.38 17.00 10.11
#